data_7bd35838d0b51ce66af799ff0ac41356
#
_entry.id   7bd35838d0b51ce66af799ff0ac41356
#
_cell.length_a   1.000
_cell.length_b   1.000
_cell.length_c   1.000
_cell.angle_alpha   90.00
_cell.angle_beta   90.00
_cell.angle_gamma   90.00
#
_symmetry.space_group_name_H-M   'P 1'
#
loop_
_entity.id
_entity.type
_entity.pdbx_description
1 polymer ?
#
loop_
_entity_poly.entity_id
_entity_poly.type
_entity_poly.pdbx_seq_one_letter_code
_entity_poly.pdbx_strand_id
1 'polypeptide(L)'
;MKRDKENQTLTRVEMEIMNRLWAKESNSASVRELLAEYPDPKPAYTTLGTYMKILTEKGFVKPEKREDDGKTFFFRPLITQNEYRKIVMKDVKNTLFGGSMRSLVNFFAKEEKIPDDEIQELLSLIKE
;
A
#
# COMPACT_ATOMS: atom_id res chain seq x y z
N MET A 1 -12.93 -3.12 12.08
CA MET A 1 -13.04 -1.66 11.89
C MET A 1 -12.99 -1.33 10.41
N LYS A 2 -13.93 -0.52 9.96
CA LYS A 2 -13.96 -0.10 8.57
C LYS A 2 -13.07 1.11 8.37
N ARG A 3 -12.38 1.15 7.24
CA ARG A 3 -11.62 2.32 6.87
C ARG A 3 -12.57 3.38 6.34
N ASP A 4 -12.37 4.61 6.77
CA ASP A 4 -13.11 5.74 6.21
C ASP A 4 -12.56 6.06 4.82
N LYS A 5 -13.37 6.71 4.00
CA LYS A 5 -12.93 7.11 2.65
C LYS A 5 -11.67 7.97 2.70
N GLU A 6 -11.57 8.82 3.70
CA GLU A 6 -10.43 9.71 3.89
C GLU A 6 -9.15 8.95 4.20
N ASN A 7 -9.26 7.72 4.72
CA ASN A 7 -8.15 6.90 5.14
C ASN A 7 -7.84 5.77 4.16
N GLN A 8 -8.45 5.77 2.98
CA GLN A 8 -8.26 4.71 2.00
C GLN A 8 -6.88 4.75 1.33
N THR A 9 -6.25 5.93 1.28
CA THR A 9 -4.93 6.05 0.67
C THR A 9 -3.86 6.28 1.74
N LEU A 10 -2.68 5.79 1.45
CA LEU A 10 -1.53 5.88 2.35
C LEU A 10 -0.64 7.05 1.93
N THR A 11 -0.03 7.69 2.91
CA THR A 11 1.02 8.68 2.64
C THR A 11 2.27 7.93 2.17
N ARG A 12 3.27 8.67 1.66
CA ARG A 12 4.52 8.05 1.20
C ARG A 12 5.21 7.25 2.31
N VAL A 13 5.28 7.82 3.52
CA VAL A 13 5.92 7.13 4.64
C VAL A 13 5.15 5.86 5.02
N GLU A 14 3.83 5.98 5.05
CA GLU A 14 2.98 4.82 5.33
C GLU A 14 3.13 3.73 4.27
N MET A 15 3.26 4.14 3.00
CA MET A 15 3.51 3.18 1.90
C MET A 15 4.81 2.42 2.09
N GLU A 16 5.87 3.12 2.49
CA GLU A 16 7.16 2.47 2.72
C GLU A 16 7.05 1.40 3.79
N ILE A 17 6.33 1.72 4.87
CA ILE A 17 6.12 0.76 5.95
C ILE A 17 5.30 -0.44 5.47
N MET A 18 4.19 -0.18 4.80
CA MET A 18 3.32 -1.26 4.32
C MET A 18 4.03 -2.15 3.31
N ASN A 19 4.84 -1.56 2.43
CA ASN A 19 5.61 -2.34 1.47
C ASN A 19 6.58 -3.29 2.15
N ARG A 20 7.19 -2.86 3.26
CA ARG A 20 8.08 -3.72 4.04
C ARG A 20 7.31 -4.87 4.69
N LEU A 21 6.12 -4.57 5.22
CA LEU A 21 5.26 -5.61 5.81
C LEU A 21 4.79 -6.61 4.77
N TRP A 22 4.33 -6.12 3.62
CA TRP A 22 3.84 -7.00 2.55
C TRP A 22 4.94 -7.89 1.98
N ALA A 23 6.18 -7.43 2.01
CA ALA A 23 7.31 -8.19 1.47
C ALA A 23 7.78 -9.31 2.41
N LYS A 24 7.37 -9.30 3.67
CA LYS A 24 7.79 -10.32 4.63
C LYS A 24 7.00 -11.60 4.44
N GLU A 25 7.69 -12.73 4.46
CA GLU A 25 7.04 -14.04 4.38
C GLU A 25 6.10 -14.27 5.54
N SER A 26 6.53 -13.84 6.75
CA SER A 26 5.70 -13.99 7.95
C SER A 26 4.47 -13.08 7.91
N ASN A 27 4.48 -12.06 7.04
CA ASN A 27 3.42 -11.09 6.91
C ASN A 27 3.11 -10.38 8.24
N SER A 28 4.11 -10.24 9.08
CA SER A 28 4.01 -9.47 10.33
C SER A 28 5.39 -9.07 10.81
N ALA A 29 5.47 -7.99 11.58
CA ALA A 29 6.72 -7.51 12.12
C ALA A 29 6.48 -6.61 13.33
N SER A 30 7.42 -6.63 14.27
CA SER A 30 7.44 -5.67 15.36
C SER A 30 8.07 -4.38 14.86
N VAL A 31 7.92 -3.29 15.64
CA VAL A 31 8.57 -2.02 15.31
C VAL A 31 10.08 -2.21 15.22
N ARG A 32 10.64 -2.98 16.15
CA ARG A 32 12.08 -3.23 16.18
C ARG A 32 12.56 -3.97 14.92
N GLU A 33 11.79 -4.95 14.47
CA GLU A 33 12.14 -5.70 13.26
C GLU A 33 12.07 -4.80 12.01
N LEU A 34 11.04 -3.96 11.94
CA LEU A 34 10.92 -3.01 10.82
C LEU A 34 12.05 -2.00 10.82
N LEU A 35 12.38 -1.47 11.99
CA LEU A 35 13.44 -0.48 12.12
C LEU A 35 14.78 -1.04 11.63
N ALA A 36 15.05 -2.31 11.92
CA ALA A 36 16.30 -2.95 11.51
C ALA A 36 16.46 -3.02 9.99
N GLU A 37 15.36 -2.96 9.25
CA GLU A 37 15.40 -3.04 7.79
C GLU A 37 15.67 -1.70 7.10
N TYR A 38 15.56 -0.60 7.83
CA TYR A 38 15.76 0.71 7.23
C TYR A 38 17.24 1.00 7.01
N PRO A 39 17.58 1.65 5.90
CA PRO A 39 18.94 2.12 5.69
C PRO A 39 19.25 3.31 6.59
N ASP A 40 20.52 3.57 6.81
CA ASP A 40 20.93 4.74 7.57
C ASP A 40 20.75 6.02 6.74
N PRO A 41 20.32 7.12 7.33
CA PRO A 41 19.95 7.24 8.74
C PRO A 41 18.57 6.65 9.02
N LYS A 42 18.48 5.81 10.04
CA LYS A 42 17.23 5.18 10.41
C LYS A 42 16.28 6.18 11.08
N PRO A 43 14.97 6.02 10.90
CA PRO A 43 14.03 6.82 11.69
C PRO A 43 14.16 6.46 13.17
N ALA A 44 13.69 7.34 14.04
CA ALA A 44 13.67 7.04 15.46
C ALA A 44 12.66 5.93 15.75
N TYR A 45 12.96 5.09 16.73
CA TYR A 45 12.06 4.03 17.15
C TYR A 45 10.68 4.58 17.49
N THR A 46 10.63 5.68 18.24
CA THR A 46 9.36 6.29 18.64
C THR A 46 8.57 6.83 17.43
N THR A 47 9.27 7.36 16.44
CA THR A 47 8.63 7.85 15.22
C THR A 47 7.97 6.69 14.47
N LEU A 48 8.69 5.60 14.30
CA LEU A 48 8.16 4.43 13.60
C LEU A 48 6.97 3.84 14.39
N GLY A 49 7.08 3.80 15.71
CA GLY A 49 5.98 3.34 16.56
C GLY A 49 4.72 4.19 16.40
N THR A 50 4.89 5.50 16.26
CA THR A 50 3.76 6.40 16.04
C THR A 50 3.08 6.11 14.70
N TYR A 51 3.86 5.87 13.65
CA TYR A 51 3.28 5.50 12.36
C TYR A 51 2.53 4.17 12.43
N MET A 52 3.03 3.21 13.20
CA MET A 52 2.33 1.94 13.37
C MET A 52 0.99 2.13 14.07
N LYS A 53 0.94 3.04 15.04
CA LYS A 53 -0.30 3.40 15.70
C LYS A 53 -1.28 4.03 14.72
N ILE A 54 -0.79 4.95 13.90
CA ILE A 54 -1.62 5.61 12.88
C ILE A 54 -2.18 4.58 11.90
N LEU A 55 -1.35 3.66 11.43
CA LEU A 55 -1.78 2.61 10.50
C LEU A 55 -2.82 1.69 11.15
N THR A 56 -2.68 1.43 12.44
CA THR A 56 -3.66 0.65 13.19
C THR A 56 -4.99 1.39 13.24
N GLU A 57 -4.95 2.67 13.54
CA GLU A 57 -6.17 3.50 13.61
C GLU A 57 -6.85 3.64 12.25
N LYS A 58 -6.07 3.68 11.19
CA LYS A 58 -6.60 3.72 9.83
C LYS A 58 -7.15 2.38 9.36
N GLY A 59 -6.89 1.31 10.10
CA GLY A 59 -7.38 -0.02 9.75
C GLY A 59 -6.54 -0.79 8.75
N PHE A 60 -5.27 -0.40 8.57
CA PHE A 60 -4.38 -1.10 7.65
C PHE A 60 -3.60 -2.23 8.29
N VAL A 61 -3.35 -2.15 9.58
CA VAL A 61 -2.63 -3.20 10.31
C VAL A 61 -3.34 -3.50 11.63
N LYS A 62 -3.03 -4.66 12.17
CA LYS A 62 -3.54 -5.10 13.47
C LYS A 62 -2.38 -5.53 14.35
N PRO A 63 -2.25 -4.98 15.57
CA PRO A 63 -1.24 -5.45 16.50
C PRO A 63 -1.67 -6.76 17.11
N GLU A 64 -0.74 -7.70 17.19
CA GLU A 64 -0.98 -9.01 17.82
C GLU A 64 0.24 -9.36 18.64
N LYS A 65 0.02 -10.04 19.76
CA LYS A 65 1.11 -10.55 20.58
C LYS A 65 1.38 -11.99 20.18
N ARG A 66 2.66 -12.36 20.14
CA ARG A 66 3.03 -13.75 19.93
C ARG A 66 3.15 -14.44 21.27
N GLU A 67 2.99 -15.76 21.26
CA GLU A 67 3.03 -16.55 22.48
C GLU A 67 4.40 -16.55 23.16
N ASP A 68 5.46 -16.36 22.37
CA ASP A 68 6.83 -16.51 22.86
C ASP A 68 7.21 -15.54 23.97
N ASP A 69 6.82 -14.27 23.92
CA ASP A 69 7.13 -13.32 25.00
C ASP A 69 5.90 -12.64 25.61
N GLY A 70 4.78 -12.64 24.90
CA GLY A 70 3.53 -12.05 25.39
C GLY A 70 3.57 -10.55 25.63
N LYS A 71 4.65 -9.87 25.23
CA LYS A 71 4.84 -8.45 25.49
C LYS A 71 4.99 -7.64 24.21
N THR A 72 5.67 -8.19 23.22
CA THR A 72 5.98 -7.48 21.98
C THR A 72 4.80 -7.56 21.03
N PHE A 73 4.39 -6.42 20.51
CA PHE A 73 3.36 -6.38 19.47
C PHE A 73 4.00 -6.59 18.10
N PHE A 74 3.37 -7.44 17.32
CA PHE A 74 3.71 -7.67 15.93
C PHE A 74 2.54 -7.22 15.09
N PHE A 75 2.80 -6.42 14.07
CA PHE A 75 1.76 -5.81 13.26
C PHE A 75 1.56 -6.60 11.99
N ARG A 76 0.32 -6.98 11.73
CA ARG A 76 -0.05 -7.75 10.55
C ARG A 76 -0.95 -6.91 9.65
N PRO A 77 -0.68 -6.87 8.33
CA PRO A 77 -1.56 -6.17 7.41
C PRO A 77 -2.98 -6.75 7.44
N LEU A 78 -3.97 -5.88 7.44
CA LEU A 78 -5.38 -6.26 7.33
C LEU A 78 -5.86 -6.21 5.90
N ILE A 79 -5.04 -5.73 4.99
CA ILE A 79 -5.35 -5.61 3.59
C ILE A 79 -4.13 -6.10 2.80
N THR A 80 -4.35 -6.83 1.71
CA THR A 80 -3.25 -7.29 0.88
C THR A 80 -2.76 -6.15 -0.01
N GLN A 81 -1.54 -6.29 -0.52
CA GLN A 81 -1.00 -5.31 -1.45
C GLN A 81 -1.88 -5.21 -2.70
N ASN A 82 -2.36 -6.34 -3.19
CA ASN A 82 -3.23 -6.35 -4.37
C ASN A 82 -4.56 -5.64 -4.12
N GLU A 83 -5.14 -5.86 -2.95
CA GLU A 83 -6.36 -5.16 -2.56
C GLU A 83 -6.14 -3.65 -2.52
N TYR A 84 -4.99 -3.22 -1.98
CA TYR A 84 -4.65 -1.81 -1.93
C TYR A 84 -4.45 -1.23 -3.33
N ARG A 85 -3.78 -1.97 -4.22
CA ARG A 85 -3.63 -1.55 -5.62
C ARG A 85 -4.99 -1.27 -6.27
N LYS A 86 -5.96 -2.14 -6.03
CA LYS A 86 -7.30 -1.97 -6.58
C LYS A 86 -7.95 -0.69 -6.09
N ILE A 87 -7.80 -0.40 -4.79
CA ILE A 87 -8.37 0.82 -4.20
C ILE A 87 -7.77 2.06 -4.85
N VAL A 88 -6.44 2.11 -4.93
CA VAL A 88 -5.73 3.27 -5.46
C VAL A 88 -6.04 3.47 -6.94
N MET A 89 -6.00 2.40 -7.73
CA MET A 89 -6.25 2.52 -9.18
C MET A 89 -7.69 2.92 -9.47
N LYS A 90 -8.63 2.44 -8.68
CA LYS A 90 -10.03 2.84 -8.82
C LYS A 90 -10.19 4.33 -8.53
N ASP A 91 -9.51 4.83 -7.51
CA ASP A 91 -9.55 6.24 -7.15
C ASP A 91 -8.96 7.10 -8.26
N VAL A 92 -7.78 6.72 -8.76
CA VAL A 92 -7.11 7.43 -9.86
C VAL A 92 -8.01 7.45 -11.09
N LYS A 93 -8.58 6.31 -11.45
CA LYS A 93 -9.48 6.20 -12.60
C LYS A 93 -10.66 7.16 -12.47
N ASN A 94 -11.28 7.17 -11.29
CA ASN A 94 -12.50 7.95 -11.08
C ASN A 94 -12.23 9.44 -10.94
N THR A 95 -11.16 9.82 -10.23
CA THR A 95 -10.89 11.23 -9.95
C THR A 95 -10.13 11.95 -11.05
N LEU A 96 -9.27 11.25 -11.77
CA LEU A 96 -8.42 11.87 -12.79
C LEU A 96 -8.83 11.54 -14.21
N PHE A 97 -9.54 10.44 -14.42
CA PHE A 97 -9.86 9.97 -15.77
C PHE A 97 -11.36 9.77 -15.99
N GLY A 98 -12.19 10.45 -15.18
CA GLY A 98 -13.64 10.44 -15.39
C GLY A 98 -14.27 9.05 -15.33
N GLY A 99 -13.65 8.11 -14.64
CA GLY A 99 -14.15 6.75 -14.53
C GLY A 99 -13.75 5.84 -15.68
N SER A 100 -12.92 6.31 -16.60
CA SER A 100 -12.54 5.53 -17.78
C SER A 100 -11.18 4.86 -17.63
N MET A 101 -11.18 3.55 -17.56
CA MET A 101 -9.94 2.77 -17.56
C MET A 101 -9.20 2.92 -18.89
N ARG A 102 -9.95 3.03 -19.98
CA ARG A 102 -9.37 3.23 -21.32
C ARG A 102 -8.56 4.53 -21.38
N SER A 103 -9.11 5.61 -20.81
CA SER A 103 -8.40 6.90 -20.75
C SER A 103 -7.15 6.81 -19.91
N LEU A 104 -7.22 6.12 -18.76
CA LEU A 104 -6.07 5.92 -17.89
C LEU A 104 -4.96 5.15 -18.61
N VAL A 105 -5.30 4.02 -19.21
CA VAL A 105 -4.33 3.18 -19.90
C VAL A 105 -3.70 3.93 -21.08
N ASN A 106 -4.52 4.66 -21.84
CA ASN A 106 -4.03 5.43 -22.99
C ASN A 106 -3.05 6.51 -22.56
N PHE A 107 -3.37 7.24 -21.48
CA PHE A 107 -2.49 8.27 -20.95
C PHE A 107 -1.15 7.68 -20.50
N PHE A 108 -1.21 6.62 -19.70
CA PHE A 108 -0.01 5.95 -19.20
C PHE A 108 0.85 5.42 -20.33
N ALA A 109 0.21 4.74 -21.29
CA ALA A 109 0.93 4.13 -22.40
C ALA A 109 1.67 5.16 -23.24
N LYS A 110 1.06 6.32 -23.46
CA LYS A 110 1.72 7.40 -24.22
C LYS A 110 2.87 8.01 -23.45
N GLU A 111 2.71 8.18 -22.13
CA GLU A 111 3.79 8.71 -21.28
C GLU A 111 5.00 7.76 -21.29
N GLU A 112 4.75 6.46 -21.32
CA GLU A 112 5.82 5.46 -21.35
C GLU A 112 6.31 5.17 -22.77
N LYS A 113 5.78 5.91 -23.76
CA LYS A 113 6.18 5.79 -25.17
C LYS A 113 5.99 4.39 -25.73
N ILE A 114 4.89 3.75 -25.32
CA ILE A 114 4.53 2.44 -25.86
C ILE A 114 4.04 2.63 -27.31
N PRO A 115 4.46 1.78 -28.26
CA PRO A 115 4.03 1.90 -29.66
C PRO A 115 2.51 1.81 -29.81
N ASP A 116 1.97 2.51 -30.79
CA ASP A 116 0.51 2.59 -31.00
C ASP A 116 -0.15 1.24 -31.17
N ASP A 117 0.50 0.29 -31.87
CA ASP A 117 -0.06 -1.04 -32.05
C ASP A 117 -0.19 -1.79 -30.71
N GLU A 118 0.79 -1.63 -29.81
CA GLU A 118 0.72 -2.22 -28.49
C GLU A 118 -0.34 -1.54 -27.64
N ILE A 119 -0.51 -0.23 -27.79
CA ILE A 119 -1.56 0.51 -27.09
C ILE A 119 -2.93 -0.03 -27.51
N GLN A 120 -3.13 -0.26 -28.81
CA GLN A 120 -4.39 -0.81 -29.29
C GLN A 120 -4.66 -2.20 -28.74
N GLU A 121 -3.63 -3.02 -28.63
CA GLU A 121 -3.76 -4.34 -27.99
C GLU A 121 -4.22 -4.21 -26.54
N LEU A 122 -3.57 -3.32 -25.78
CA LEU A 122 -3.92 -3.10 -24.38
C LEU A 122 -5.37 -2.62 -24.24
N LEU A 123 -5.75 -1.67 -25.09
CA LEU A 123 -7.10 -1.11 -25.06
C LEU A 123 -8.17 -2.16 -25.41
N SER A 124 -7.83 -3.12 -26.26
CA SER A 124 -8.77 -4.17 -26.64
C SER A 124 -9.14 -5.08 -25.47
N LEU A 125 -8.32 -5.12 -24.44
CA LEU A 125 -8.56 -5.95 -23.25
C LEU A 125 -9.52 -5.28 -22.25
N ILE A 126 -9.78 -4.00 -22.44
CA ILE A 126 -10.60 -3.22 -21.51
C ILE A 126 -12.07 -3.30 -21.91
N LYS A 127 -12.88 -3.73 -20.94
CA LYS A 127 -14.34 -3.84 -21.13
C LYS A 127 -15.02 -2.69 -20.39
N GLU A 128 -15.31 -1.63 -21.11
CA GLU A 128 -16.03 -0.47 -20.56
C GLU A 128 -17.33 -0.23 -21.32
#